data_33aed8627e0fca198a1f7d47f9f818dd
#
_entry.id   33aed8627e0fca198a1f7d47f9f818dd
#
_cell.length_a   1.000
_cell.length_b   1.000
_cell.length_c   1.000
_cell.angle_alpha   90.00
_cell.angle_beta   90.00
_cell.angle_gamma   90.00
#
_symmetry.space_group_name_H-M   'P 1'
#
loop_
_entity.id
_entity.type
_entity.pdbx_description
1 polymer ?
#
loop_
_entity_poly.entity_id
_entity_poly.type
_entity_poly.pdbx_seq_one_letter_code
_entity_poly.pdbx_strand_id
1 'polypeptide(L)'
;MLLCIAAAGLGLTTLSVRHQQVKTEEDKITVVTSFYPMYVAAMNVIGDSDQIELENLSEPQTGCLHDYQLTPEDMKLLSTADVFIVNGGGIESFLSDVAEAYPDLTIIQATDGIDLVDDN
;
A
#
# COMPACT_ATOMS: atom_id res chain seq x y z
N MET A 1 27.61 -52.98 -49.21
CA MET A 1 26.49 -52.09 -49.18
C MET A 1 25.85 -52.15 -47.80
N LEU A 2 26.33 -51.33 -46.90
CA LEU A 2 25.92 -51.35 -45.49
C LEU A 2 25.40 -49.95 -45.12
N LEU A 3 24.11 -49.91 -44.86
CA LEU A 3 23.40 -48.67 -44.49
C LEU A 3 23.53 -48.45 -42.98
N CYS A 4 24.35 -47.47 -42.56
CA CYS A 4 24.42 -47.05 -41.17
C CYS A 4 23.32 -46.04 -40.90
N ILE A 5 22.28 -46.47 -40.18
CA ILE A 5 21.27 -45.58 -39.64
C ILE A 5 21.81 -45.01 -38.33
N ALA A 6 22.26 -43.77 -38.34
CA ALA A 6 22.58 -43.04 -37.14
C ALA A 6 21.26 -42.49 -36.50
N ALA A 7 20.85 -43.10 -35.41
CA ALA A 7 19.78 -42.59 -34.60
C ALA A 7 20.30 -41.36 -33.79
N ALA A 8 19.94 -40.18 -34.29
CA ALA A 8 20.14 -38.94 -33.53
C ALA A 8 19.11 -38.87 -32.41
N GLY A 9 19.59 -39.16 -31.19
CA GLY A 9 18.79 -38.92 -29.97
C GLY A 9 18.56 -37.42 -29.77
N LEU A 10 17.35 -36.95 -30.08
CA LEU A 10 16.90 -35.63 -29.63
C LEU A 10 16.70 -35.68 -28.12
N GLY A 11 17.70 -35.22 -27.40
CA GLY A 11 17.54 -34.88 -26.00
C GLY A 11 16.61 -33.67 -25.87
N LEU A 12 15.34 -33.89 -25.56
CA LEU A 12 14.46 -32.82 -25.08
C LEU A 12 14.98 -32.36 -23.73
N THR A 13 15.81 -31.32 -23.74
CA THR A 13 16.04 -30.54 -22.54
C THR A 13 14.79 -29.69 -22.33
N THR A 14 13.90 -30.16 -21.48
CA THR A 14 12.84 -29.33 -20.95
C THR A 14 13.47 -28.21 -20.15
N LEU A 15 13.67 -27.05 -20.76
CA LEU A 15 13.93 -25.83 -20.05
C LEU A 15 12.68 -25.54 -19.21
N SER A 16 12.74 -25.87 -17.94
CA SER A 16 11.79 -25.35 -16.96
C SER A 16 12.04 -23.85 -16.87
N VAL A 17 11.40 -23.10 -17.75
CA VAL A 17 11.25 -21.65 -17.56
C VAL A 17 10.39 -21.49 -16.33
N ARG A 18 11.02 -21.30 -15.18
CA ARG A 18 10.34 -20.73 -14.01
C ARG A 18 9.78 -19.40 -14.49
N HIS A 19 8.49 -19.36 -14.72
CA HIS A 19 7.75 -18.13 -14.77
C HIS A 19 7.89 -17.52 -13.36
N GLN A 20 8.94 -16.73 -13.17
CA GLN A 20 8.86 -15.64 -12.20
C GLN A 20 7.77 -14.74 -12.79
N GLN A 21 6.56 -14.85 -12.22
CA GLN A 21 5.56 -13.81 -12.40
C GLN A 21 6.23 -12.54 -11.89
N VAL A 22 6.66 -11.70 -12.83
CA VAL A 22 6.94 -10.31 -12.54
C VAL A 22 5.58 -9.77 -12.14
N LYS A 23 5.35 -9.61 -10.83
CA LYS A 23 4.18 -8.87 -10.34
C LYS A 23 4.26 -7.50 -11.00
N THR A 24 3.28 -7.21 -11.80
CA THR A 24 3.08 -5.87 -12.33
C THR A 24 2.72 -4.97 -11.15
N GLU A 25 3.05 -3.70 -11.22
CA GLU A 25 2.72 -2.70 -10.17
C GLU A 25 1.21 -2.66 -9.85
N GLU A 26 0.38 -3.10 -10.80
CA GLU A 26 -1.08 -3.25 -10.66
C GLU A 26 -1.52 -4.32 -9.64
N ASP A 27 -0.63 -5.23 -9.22
CA ASP A 27 -0.94 -6.29 -8.25
C ASP A 27 -0.59 -5.92 -6.80
N LYS A 28 -0.04 -4.73 -6.56
CA LYS A 28 0.30 -4.25 -5.23
C LYS A 28 -0.90 -3.60 -4.55
N ILE A 29 -0.96 -3.75 -3.23
CA ILE A 29 -1.91 -3.02 -2.40
C ILE A 29 -1.31 -1.66 -2.07
N THR A 30 -1.98 -0.60 -2.45
CA THR A 30 -1.56 0.76 -2.13
C THR A 30 -2.12 1.18 -0.78
N VAL A 31 -1.23 1.39 0.18
CA VAL A 31 -1.53 1.85 1.53
C VAL A 31 -1.07 3.29 1.68
N VAL A 32 -1.99 4.17 2.02
CA VAL A 32 -1.70 5.57 2.31
C VAL A 32 -1.86 5.82 3.81
N THR A 33 -0.98 6.62 4.40
CA THR A 33 -1.07 7.01 5.80
C THR A 33 -1.30 8.51 5.93
N SER A 34 -2.01 8.95 6.97
CA SER A 34 -2.38 10.35 7.16
C SER A 34 -1.17 11.22 7.51
N PHE A 35 -0.39 10.82 8.51
CA PHE A 35 0.73 11.57 9.04
C PHE A 35 1.95 10.69 9.27
N TYR A 36 3.10 11.32 9.37
CA TYR A 36 4.39 10.63 9.49
C TYR A 36 4.47 9.59 10.63
N PRO A 37 3.91 9.80 11.84
CA PRO A 37 3.87 8.74 12.85
C PRO A 37 3.14 7.47 12.39
N MET A 38 2.05 7.61 11.65
CA MET A 38 1.33 6.46 11.06
C MET A 38 2.14 5.78 9.97
N TYR A 39 2.85 6.56 9.17
CA TYR A 39 3.78 6.04 8.17
C TYR A 39 4.87 5.17 8.79
N VAL A 40 5.53 5.66 9.85
CA VAL A 40 6.56 4.90 10.56
C VAL A 40 5.99 3.62 11.19
N ALA A 41 4.81 3.69 11.80
CA ALA A 41 4.14 2.52 12.37
C ALA A 41 3.81 1.49 11.29
N ALA A 42 3.21 1.91 10.18
CA ALA A 42 2.86 1.05 9.05
C ALA A 42 4.12 0.42 8.43
N MET A 43 5.18 1.20 8.20
CA MET A 43 6.45 0.71 7.67
C MET A 43 7.04 -0.41 8.52
N ASN A 44 7.00 -0.28 9.85
CA ASN A 44 7.50 -1.32 10.76
C ASN A 44 6.64 -2.60 10.76
N VAL A 45 5.34 -2.49 10.50
CA VAL A 45 4.43 -3.65 10.40
C VAL A 45 4.59 -4.35 9.04
N ILE A 46 4.69 -3.58 7.97
CA ILE A 46 4.81 -4.09 6.60
C ILE A 46 6.16 -4.80 6.38
N GLY A 47 7.25 -4.26 6.98
CA GLY A 47 8.59 -4.78 6.82
C GLY A 47 9.04 -4.78 5.35
N ASP A 48 9.67 -5.89 4.92
CA ASP A 48 10.22 -6.04 3.56
C ASP A 48 9.20 -6.61 2.55
N SER A 49 7.90 -6.41 2.75
CA SER A 49 6.88 -6.90 1.80
C SER A 49 6.97 -6.16 0.47
N ASP A 50 7.09 -6.93 -0.61
CA ASP A 50 7.07 -6.42 -2.00
C ASP A 50 5.65 -6.28 -2.57
N GLN A 51 4.63 -6.65 -1.81
CA GLN A 51 3.23 -6.65 -2.22
C GLN A 51 2.48 -5.39 -1.80
N ILE A 52 3.12 -4.54 -0.99
CA ILE A 52 2.52 -3.32 -0.46
C ILE A 52 3.35 -2.13 -0.90
N GLU A 53 2.66 -1.15 -1.46
CA GLU A 53 3.20 0.17 -1.72
C GLU A 53 2.71 1.11 -0.62
N LEU A 54 3.63 1.68 0.14
CA LEU A 54 3.33 2.53 1.27
C LEU A 54 3.67 3.98 0.96
N GLU A 55 2.66 4.83 1.04
CA GLU A 55 2.76 6.27 0.81
C GLU A 55 2.28 7.06 2.03
N ASN A 56 2.76 8.28 2.19
CA ASN A 56 2.29 9.19 3.21
C ASN A 56 1.56 10.37 2.57
N LEU A 57 0.40 10.72 3.12
CA LEU A 57 -0.47 11.76 2.58
C LEU A 57 0.19 13.14 2.58
N SER A 58 0.94 13.45 3.61
CA SER A 58 1.57 14.76 3.77
C SER A 58 3.07 14.64 3.95
N GLU A 59 3.80 15.61 3.41
CA GLU A 59 5.18 15.87 3.82
C GLU A 59 5.25 16.10 5.34
N PRO A 60 6.41 15.87 5.98
CA PRO A 60 6.57 16.11 7.41
C PRO A 60 6.12 17.52 7.78
N GLN A 61 4.97 17.62 8.43
CA GLN A 61 4.39 18.88 8.83
C GLN A 61 5.02 19.35 10.13
N THR A 62 5.38 20.62 10.19
CA THR A 62 5.92 21.27 11.39
C THR A 62 4.85 22.08 12.15
N GLY A 63 3.57 21.93 11.78
CA GLY A 63 2.45 22.65 12.35
C GLY A 63 1.47 21.75 13.12
N CYS A 64 0.33 22.34 13.48
CA CYS A 64 -0.76 21.62 14.13
C CYS A 64 -1.45 20.69 13.14
N LEU A 65 -1.48 19.39 13.44
CA LEU A 65 -2.08 18.38 12.56
C LEU A 65 -3.59 18.56 12.39
N HIS A 66 -4.28 19.13 13.38
CA HIS A 66 -5.71 19.40 13.31
C HIS A 66 -6.09 20.45 12.25
N ASP A 67 -5.13 21.32 11.89
CA ASP A 67 -5.37 22.39 10.92
C ASP A 67 -4.96 21.99 9.50
N TYR A 68 -4.53 20.73 9.32
CA TYR A 68 -4.14 20.23 8.00
C TYR A 68 -5.33 20.19 7.05
N GLN A 69 -5.16 20.72 5.85
CA GLN A 69 -6.11 20.66 4.78
C GLN A 69 -5.58 19.85 3.61
N LEU A 70 -6.40 18.96 3.09
CA LEU A 70 -6.06 18.14 1.93
C LEU A 70 -5.72 18.99 0.71
N THR A 71 -4.61 18.68 0.09
CA THR A 71 -4.20 19.27 -1.19
C THR A 71 -4.80 18.47 -2.37
N PRO A 72 -4.83 19.01 -3.59
CA PRO A 72 -5.21 18.24 -4.78
C PRO A 72 -4.34 17.00 -5.00
N GLU A 73 -3.06 17.05 -4.63
CA GLU A 73 -2.13 15.93 -4.70
C GLU A 73 -2.53 14.82 -3.71
N ASP A 74 -2.93 15.18 -2.50
CA ASP A 74 -3.43 14.25 -1.49
C ASP A 74 -4.69 13.54 -1.98
N MET A 75 -5.63 14.29 -2.55
CA MET A 75 -6.87 13.74 -3.10
C MET A 75 -6.58 12.77 -4.27
N LYS A 76 -5.59 13.09 -5.11
CA LYS A 76 -5.17 12.21 -6.18
C LYS A 76 -4.57 10.92 -5.63
N LEU A 77 -3.73 10.99 -4.61
CA LEU A 77 -3.12 9.83 -3.96
C LEU A 77 -4.21 8.93 -3.34
N LEU A 78 -5.15 9.51 -2.59
CA LEU A 78 -6.27 8.78 -1.99
C LEU A 78 -7.18 8.12 -3.03
N SER A 79 -7.32 8.71 -4.21
CA SER A 79 -8.14 8.11 -5.29
C SER A 79 -7.58 6.79 -5.83
N THR A 80 -6.31 6.51 -5.60
CA THR A 80 -5.63 5.27 -6.03
C THR A 80 -5.33 4.32 -4.88
N ALA A 81 -5.64 4.72 -3.64
CA ALA A 81 -5.38 3.93 -2.45
C ALA A 81 -6.41 2.81 -2.26
N ASP A 82 -5.95 1.66 -1.80
CA ASP A 82 -6.80 0.55 -1.33
C ASP A 82 -7.11 0.70 0.16
N VAL A 83 -6.13 1.18 0.93
CA VAL A 83 -6.22 1.34 2.38
C VAL A 83 -5.68 2.70 2.80
N PHE A 84 -6.41 3.36 3.69
CA PHE A 84 -6.00 4.61 4.33
C PHE A 84 -5.87 4.41 5.84
N ILE A 85 -4.66 4.53 6.37
CA ILE A 85 -4.37 4.38 7.80
C ILE A 85 -4.27 5.76 8.44
N VAL A 86 -5.11 6.02 9.40
CA VAL A 86 -5.20 7.29 10.14
C VAL A 86 -4.97 7.06 11.62
N ASN A 87 -4.57 8.11 12.34
CA ASN A 87 -4.49 8.05 13.79
C ASN A 87 -5.89 7.87 14.40
N GLY A 88 -6.86 8.61 13.93
CA GLY A 88 -8.19 8.69 14.52
C GLY A 88 -8.21 9.57 15.79
N GLY A 89 -9.23 9.42 16.62
CA GLY A 89 -9.39 10.23 17.82
C GLY A 89 -9.59 11.73 17.54
N GLY A 90 -10.01 12.09 16.33
CA GLY A 90 -10.28 13.48 15.92
C GLY A 90 -9.06 14.26 15.44
N ILE A 91 -7.88 13.64 15.29
CA ILE A 91 -6.69 14.34 14.79
C ILE A 91 -6.86 14.73 13.32
N GLU A 92 -7.39 13.83 12.49
CA GLU A 92 -7.67 14.09 11.09
C GLU A 92 -9.05 14.77 10.94
N SER A 93 -9.09 16.09 10.98
CA SER A 93 -10.33 16.86 10.83
C SER A 93 -11.03 16.66 9.49
N PHE A 94 -10.26 16.23 8.46
CA PHE A 94 -10.73 15.98 7.09
C PHE A 94 -11.24 14.54 6.86
N LEU A 95 -11.23 13.68 7.88
CA LEU A 95 -11.51 12.24 7.69
C LEU A 95 -12.92 11.97 7.16
N SER A 96 -13.92 12.73 7.59
CA SER A 96 -15.29 12.62 7.09
C SER A 96 -15.40 12.94 5.61
N ASP A 97 -14.66 13.95 5.15
CA ASP A 97 -14.66 14.37 3.74
C ASP A 97 -14.03 13.29 2.84
N VAL A 98 -12.97 12.64 3.34
CA VAL A 98 -12.33 11.51 2.65
C VAL A 98 -13.29 10.33 2.55
N ALA A 99 -13.95 9.96 3.65
CA ALA A 99 -14.89 8.84 3.67
C ALA A 99 -16.09 9.06 2.72
N GLU A 100 -16.56 10.31 2.60
CA GLU A 100 -17.62 10.68 1.67
C GLU A 100 -17.15 10.67 0.21
N ALA A 101 -15.93 11.16 -0.06
CA ALA A 101 -15.39 11.24 -1.41
C ALA A 101 -14.99 9.87 -1.97
N TYR A 102 -14.56 8.95 -1.09
CA TYR A 102 -14.03 7.63 -1.47
C TYR A 102 -14.73 6.51 -0.67
N PRO A 103 -15.98 6.18 -0.98
CA PRO A 103 -16.78 5.22 -0.20
C PRO A 103 -16.25 3.78 -0.24
N ASP A 104 -15.46 3.44 -1.24
CA ASP A 104 -14.84 2.10 -1.39
C ASP A 104 -13.46 2.01 -0.73
N LEU A 105 -12.90 3.13 -0.24
CA LEU A 105 -11.61 3.15 0.44
C LEU A 105 -11.72 2.52 1.83
N THR A 106 -10.86 1.53 2.10
CA THR A 106 -10.78 0.95 3.44
C THR A 106 -10.05 1.88 4.39
N ILE A 107 -10.73 2.43 5.37
CA ILE A 107 -10.14 3.33 6.38
C ILE A 107 -9.88 2.55 7.67
N ILE A 108 -8.64 2.58 8.15
CA ILE A 108 -8.21 1.98 9.43
C ILE A 108 -7.81 3.10 10.38
N GLN A 109 -8.50 3.21 11.50
CA GLN A 109 -8.14 4.15 12.56
C GLN A 109 -7.30 3.43 13.63
N ALA A 110 -6.10 3.91 13.88
CA ALA A 110 -5.18 3.28 14.85
C ALA A 110 -5.70 3.32 16.30
N THR A 111 -6.62 4.24 16.59
CA THR A 111 -7.26 4.38 17.90
C THR A 111 -8.51 3.53 18.09
N ASP A 112 -8.93 2.76 17.08
CA ASP A 112 -10.10 1.90 17.20
C ASP A 112 -9.91 0.87 18.32
N GLY A 113 -10.88 0.80 19.21
CA GLY A 113 -10.84 -0.08 20.37
C GLY A 113 -10.02 0.42 21.57
N ILE A 114 -9.55 1.67 21.53
CA ILE A 114 -8.86 2.33 22.64
C ILE A 114 -9.84 3.30 23.32
N ASP A 115 -9.94 3.22 24.65
CA ASP A 115 -10.68 4.19 25.45
C ASP A 115 -9.90 5.52 25.48
N LEU A 116 -10.42 6.51 24.76
CA LEU A 116 -9.83 7.86 24.74
C LEU A 116 -10.18 8.59 26.04
N VAL A 117 -9.23 9.30 26.62
CA VAL A 117 -9.47 10.18 27.79
C VAL A 117 -9.89 11.54 27.29
N ASP A 118 -10.95 12.08 27.89
CA ASP A 118 -11.37 13.46 27.62
C ASP A 118 -10.35 14.44 28.18
N ASP A 119 -9.98 15.43 27.39
CA ASP A 119 -9.21 16.59 27.85
C ASP A 119 -10.10 17.46 28.74
N ASN A 120 -9.81 17.46 30.07
CA ASN A 120 -10.46 18.33 31.04
C ASN A 120 -9.78 19.70 31.11
#